data_e2beb03d0e756517b1277988538edfd5
#
_entry.id   e2beb03d0e756517b1277988538edfd5
#
_cell.length_a   1.000
_cell.length_b   1.000
_cell.length_c   1.000
_cell.angle_alpha   90.00
_cell.angle_beta   90.00
_cell.angle_gamma   90.00
#
_symmetry.space_group_name_H-M   'P 1'
#
loop_
_entity.id
_entity.type
_entity.pdbx_description
1 polymer ?
#
loop_
_entity_poly.entity_id
_entity_poly.type
_entity_poly.pdbx_seq_one_letter_code
_entity_poly.pdbx_strand_id
1 'polypeptide(L)'
;DTVFVPGDKVYVAGKKSDVDDFVEVISPSPAVRSAPLRIIISGATATGTILARELLDRDIEVRFIEKSEQRGERLLDSMPQGMLVIKGDPTDEQVMEEAGIQNCDAFVAAADDDEENILACIMAKRLGAKKTISVTHKPEYIRIVPTMEMIDSGISSTLVSVNLILRILETGTMRIDAKLQRFHAHLTEFTVSAKSPLAGKAIMECKLPSTVVLALLFRGADVIPPAGTTVLLPGD
;
A
#
# COMPACT_ATOMS: atom_id res chain seq x y z
N ASP A 1 29.23 11.77 1.63
CA ASP A 1 28.19 12.43 2.43
C ASP A 1 27.04 12.80 1.50
N THR A 2 25.90 12.15 1.66
CA THR A 2 24.69 12.40 0.89
C THR A 2 23.88 13.46 1.61
N VAL A 3 23.48 14.52 0.90
CA VAL A 3 22.62 15.58 1.42
C VAL A 3 21.23 15.39 0.82
N PHE A 4 20.20 15.38 1.65
CA PHE A 4 18.82 15.32 1.18
C PHE A 4 18.38 16.67 0.61
N VAL A 5 17.71 16.62 -0.53
CA VAL A 5 17.12 17.80 -1.16
C VAL A 5 15.60 17.64 -1.30
N PRO A 6 14.84 18.74 -1.31
CA PRO A 6 13.39 18.67 -1.51
C PRO A 6 13.04 17.91 -2.79
N GLY A 7 12.15 16.92 -2.66
CA GLY A 7 11.74 16.04 -3.75
C GLY A 7 12.42 14.66 -3.75
N ASP A 8 13.45 14.44 -2.94
CA ASP A 8 14.06 13.12 -2.77
C ASP A 8 13.06 12.13 -2.18
N LYS A 9 13.12 10.90 -2.68
CA LYS A 9 12.40 9.77 -2.10
C LYS A 9 13.37 8.88 -1.34
N VAL A 10 13.15 8.80 -0.05
CA VAL A 10 14.00 8.03 0.86
C VAL A 10 13.27 6.77 1.30
N TYR A 11 13.93 5.63 1.18
CA TYR A 11 13.44 4.36 1.70
C TYR A 11 14.19 4.06 2.99
N VAL A 12 13.45 3.90 4.07
CA VAL A 12 13.99 3.63 5.41
C VAL A 12 13.66 2.20 5.79
N ALA A 13 14.61 1.49 6.33
CA ALA A 13 14.45 0.15 6.86
C ALA A 13 15.05 0.06 8.27
N GLY A 14 14.32 -0.52 9.21
CA GLY A 14 14.72 -0.62 10.61
C GLY A 14 13.70 -1.37 11.43
N LYS A 15 13.88 -1.40 12.75
CA LYS A 15 12.81 -1.84 13.66
C LYS A 15 11.63 -0.89 13.53
N LYS A 16 10.42 -1.44 13.65
CA LYS A 16 9.19 -0.64 13.47
C LYS A 16 9.19 0.62 14.35
N SER A 17 9.51 0.49 15.65
CA SER A 17 9.60 1.62 16.57
C SER A 17 10.54 2.71 16.07
N ASP A 18 11.75 2.32 15.65
CA ASP A 18 12.80 3.24 15.25
C ASP A 18 12.47 3.93 13.92
N VAL A 19 11.78 3.21 13.02
CA VAL A 19 11.28 3.78 11.75
C VAL A 19 10.13 4.75 12.02
N ASP A 20 9.20 4.41 12.92
CA ASP A 20 8.10 5.28 13.31
C ASP A 20 8.63 6.59 13.92
N ASP A 21 9.59 6.50 14.85
CA ASP A 21 10.26 7.66 15.47
C ASP A 21 11.00 8.51 14.44
N PHE A 22 11.70 7.88 13.50
CA PHE A 22 12.42 8.58 12.42
C PHE A 22 11.47 9.28 11.47
N VAL A 23 10.35 8.65 11.10
CA VAL A 23 9.32 9.25 10.23
C VAL A 23 8.71 10.48 10.89
N GLU A 24 8.50 10.45 12.21
CA GLU A 24 7.97 11.59 12.95
C GLU A 24 8.94 12.79 12.95
N VAL A 25 10.26 12.53 12.94
CA VAL A 25 11.26 13.59 12.84
C VAL A 25 11.30 14.24 11.44
N ILE A 26 11.26 13.44 10.37
CA ILE A 26 11.38 13.96 8.99
C ILE A 26 10.07 14.42 8.39
N SER A 27 8.96 13.91 8.86
CA SER A 27 7.61 14.28 8.45
C SER A 27 6.72 14.30 9.69
N PRO A 28 6.91 15.31 10.57
CA PRO A 28 6.11 15.40 11.78
C PRO A 28 4.64 15.29 11.38
N SER A 29 3.94 14.35 11.99
CA SER A 29 2.49 14.25 11.81
C SER A 29 1.91 15.65 11.98
N PRO A 30 1.12 16.15 11.03
CA PRO A 30 0.47 17.44 11.22
C PRO A 30 -0.24 17.36 12.56
N ALA A 31 0.00 18.36 13.40
CA ALA A 31 -0.53 18.46 14.76
C ALA A 31 -1.94 17.90 14.79
N VAL A 32 -2.18 16.95 15.72
CA VAL A 32 -3.39 16.16 15.92
C VAL A 32 -4.55 16.62 15.03
N ARG A 33 -4.86 15.87 13.97
CA ARG A 33 -5.97 16.26 13.08
C ARG A 33 -7.18 16.51 13.95
N SER A 34 -7.79 17.65 13.79
CA SER A 34 -9.01 18.02 14.51
C SER A 34 -10.23 17.15 14.13
N ALA A 35 -10.10 16.33 13.11
CA ALA A 35 -11.13 15.40 12.64
C ALA A 35 -10.50 14.09 12.14
N PRO A 36 -11.19 12.93 12.31
CA PRO A 36 -10.75 11.65 11.78
C PRO A 36 -10.58 11.72 10.26
N LEU A 37 -9.70 10.82 9.72
CA LEU A 37 -9.61 10.61 8.28
C LEU A 37 -10.96 10.15 7.75
N ARG A 38 -11.40 10.71 6.62
CA ARG A 38 -12.61 10.28 5.93
C ARG A 38 -12.26 9.57 4.65
N ILE A 39 -12.71 8.32 4.52
CA ILE A 39 -12.53 7.50 3.32
C ILE A 39 -13.90 7.14 2.75
N ILE A 40 -14.04 7.33 1.45
CA ILE A 40 -15.24 6.90 0.71
C ILE A 40 -14.86 5.69 -0.13
N ILE A 41 -15.64 4.63 -0.03
CA ILE A 41 -15.47 3.40 -0.80
C ILE A 41 -16.68 3.24 -1.73
N SER A 42 -16.46 3.01 -3.01
CA SER A 42 -17.52 2.60 -3.92
C SER A 42 -17.45 1.10 -4.19
N GLY A 43 -18.58 0.42 -4.08
CA GLY A 43 -18.72 -1.02 -4.29
C GLY A 43 -18.61 -1.86 -3.00
N ALA A 44 -19.76 -2.36 -2.53
CA ALA A 44 -19.87 -3.28 -1.40
C ALA A 44 -19.49 -4.72 -1.80
N THR A 45 -18.35 -4.87 -2.46
CA THR A 45 -17.71 -6.16 -2.77
C THR A 45 -16.99 -6.73 -1.56
N ALA A 46 -16.46 -7.94 -1.67
CA ALA A 46 -15.63 -8.53 -0.61
C ALA A 46 -14.43 -7.63 -0.28
N THR A 47 -13.76 -7.07 -1.31
CA THR A 47 -12.62 -6.16 -1.11
C THR A 47 -13.03 -4.88 -0.40
N GLY A 48 -14.10 -4.22 -0.86
CA GLY A 48 -14.60 -2.99 -0.23
C GLY A 48 -15.04 -3.21 1.22
N THR A 49 -15.74 -4.32 1.48
CA THR A 49 -16.25 -4.69 2.80
C THR A 49 -15.12 -4.98 3.80
N ILE A 50 -14.10 -5.75 3.39
CA ILE A 50 -12.95 -6.06 4.25
C ILE A 50 -12.14 -4.78 4.52
N LEU A 51 -11.91 -3.97 3.49
CA LEU A 51 -11.21 -2.69 3.65
C LEU A 51 -11.93 -1.77 4.64
N ALA A 52 -13.27 -1.67 4.54
CA ALA A 52 -14.04 -0.85 5.46
C ALA A 52 -13.86 -1.29 6.92
N ARG A 53 -13.92 -2.59 7.18
CA ARG A 53 -13.73 -3.12 8.54
C ARG A 53 -12.36 -2.76 9.09
N GLU A 54 -11.31 -2.98 8.31
CA GLU A 54 -9.94 -2.65 8.68
C GLU A 54 -9.70 -1.14 8.94
N LEU A 55 -10.45 -0.28 8.25
CA LEU A 55 -10.38 1.16 8.45
C LEU A 55 -11.16 1.60 9.70
N LEU A 56 -12.34 1.03 9.93
CA LEU A 56 -13.15 1.29 11.12
C LEU A 56 -12.43 0.86 12.40
N ASP A 57 -11.72 -0.27 12.37
CA ASP A 57 -10.89 -0.74 13.50
C ASP A 57 -9.71 0.21 13.83
N ARG A 58 -9.44 1.19 12.95
CA ARG A 58 -8.42 2.23 13.13
C ARG A 58 -9.00 3.62 13.38
N ASP A 59 -10.26 3.72 13.80
CA ASP A 59 -10.98 4.96 14.06
C ASP A 59 -11.04 5.90 12.83
N ILE A 60 -11.10 5.35 11.62
CA ILE A 60 -11.23 6.09 10.36
C ILE A 60 -12.70 6.14 9.98
N GLU A 61 -13.22 7.34 9.64
CA GLU A 61 -14.59 7.51 9.15
C GLU A 61 -14.72 6.89 7.75
N VAL A 62 -15.62 5.91 7.61
CA VAL A 62 -15.88 5.25 6.33
C VAL A 62 -17.29 5.54 5.86
N ARG A 63 -17.41 5.90 4.58
CA ARG A 63 -18.67 6.02 3.86
C ARG A 63 -18.64 5.11 2.66
N PHE A 64 -19.81 4.58 2.30
CA PHE A 64 -19.97 3.75 1.10
C PHE A 64 -20.89 4.41 0.08
N ILE A 65 -20.58 4.17 -1.20
CA ILE A 65 -21.51 4.35 -2.32
C ILE A 65 -21.75 2.96 -2.92
N GLU A 66 -23.00 2.50 -2.97
CA GLU A 66 -23.37 1.20 -3.53
C GLU A 66 -24.65 1.32 -4.36
N LYS A 67 -24.59 0.82 -5.61
CA LYS A 67 -25.74 0.82 -6.53
C LYS A 67 -26.82 -0.18 -6.12
N SER A 68 -26.40 -1.34 -5.63
CA SER A 68 -27.31 -2.43 -5.28
C SER A 68 -27.86 -2.23 -3.87
N GLU A 69 -29.17 -2.01 -3.76
CA GLU A 69 -29.87 -1.92 -2.49
C GLU A 69 -29.60 -3.13 -1.61
N GLN A 70 -29.71 -4.34 -2.17
CA GLN A 70 -29.49 -5.56 -1.46
C GLN A 70 -28.06 -5.69 -0.92
N ARG A 71 -27.02 -5.22 -1.66
CA ARG A 71 -25.65 -5.23 -1.17
C ARG A 71 -25.44 -4.17 -0.09
N GLY A 72 -26.06 -3.00 -0.25
CA GLY A 72 -26.04 -1.94 0.76
C GLY A 72 -26.66 -2.37 2.09
N GLU A 73 -27.81 -3.03 2.07
CA GLU A 73 -28.46 -3.58 3.27
C GLU A 73 -27.59 -4.63 3.96
N ARG A 74 -27.06 -5.60 3.22
CA ARG A 74 -26.14 -6.63 3.78
C ARG A 74 -24.88 -6.01 4.39
N LEU A 75 -24.38 -4.94 3.78
CA LEU A 75 -23.22 -4.22 4.30
C LEU A 75 -23.56 -3.58 5.66
N LEU A 76 -24.68 -2.89 5.77
CA LEU A 76 -25.15 -2.29 7.02
C LEU A 76 -25.35 -3.32 8.13
N ASP A 77 -25.92 -4.49 7.80
CA ASP A 77 -26.13 -5.59 8.76
C ASP A 77 -24.81 -6.19 9.29
N SER A 78 -23.75 -6.12 8.50
CA SER A 78 -22.45 -6.76 8.79
C SER A 78 -21.40 -5.82 9.40
N MET A 79 -21.68 -4.52 9.46
CA MET A 79 -20.74 -3.50 9.89
C MET A 79 -21.09 -2.89 11.24
N PRO A 80 -20.10 -2.33 11.97
CA PRO A 80 -20.37 -1.57 13.19
C PRO A 80 -21.31 -0.37 12.95
N GLN A 81 -22.04 0.02 13.98
CA GLN A 81 -22.90 1.20 13.90
C GLN A 81 -22.11 2.47 13.60
N GLY A 82 -22.68 3.34 12.77
CA GLY A 82 -22.09 4.66 12.45
C GLY A 82 -21.49 4.78 11.04
N MET A 83 -21.47 3.71 10.27
CA MET A 83 -21.09 3.78 8.86
C MET A 83 -22.25 4.32 8.02
N LEU A 84 -21.98 5.25 7.10
CA LEU A 84 -22.94 5.79 6.16
C LEU A 84 -22.86 5.04 4.83
N VAL A 85 -23.99 4.54 4.36
CA VAL A 85 -24.15 3.94 3.02
C VAL A 85 -25.08 4.78 2.18
N ILE A 86 -24.59 5.28 1.08
CA ILE A 86 -25.33 6.05 0.08
C ILE A 86 -25.70 5.11 -1.06
N LYS A 87 -26.98 4.99 -1.36
CA LYS A 87 -27.45 4.23 -2.52
C LYS A 87 -27.35 5.08 -3.77
N GLY A 88 -26.56 4.68 -4.73
CA GLY A 88 -26.45 5.40 -5.99
C GLY A 88 -25.28 4.95 -6.86
N ASP A 89 -25.16 5.59 -8.01
CA ASP A 89 -24.08 5.40 -8.96
C ASP A 89 -22.87 6.26 -8.57
N PRO A 90 -21.68 5.69 -8.35
CA PRO A 90 -20.49 6.46 -8.00
C PRO A 90 -19.97 7.35 -9.15
N THR A 91 -20.57 7.27 -10.34
CA THR A 91 -20.27 8.20 -11.45
C THR A 91 -21.24 9.38 -11.50
N ASP A 92 -22.25 9.40 -10.63
CA ASP A 92 -23.19 10.52 -10.51
C ASP A 92 -22.63 11.57 -9.53
N GLU A 93 -22.55 12.81 -9.99
CA GLU A 93 -22.03 13.94 -9.23
C GLU A 93 -22.84 14.20 -7.94
N GLN A 94 -24.15 14.08 -8.00
CA GLN A 94 -25.02 14.30 -6.83
C GLN A 94 -24.79 13.23 -5.75
N VAL A 95 -24.64 11.98 -6.15
CA VAL A 95 -24.31 10.87 -5.24
C VAL A 95 -22.95 11.07 -4.59
N MET A 96 -21.94 11.51 -5.34
CA MET A 96 -20.63 11.86 -4.83
C MET A 96 -20.66 13.01 -3.82
N GLU A 97 -21.46 14.06 -4.13
CA GLU A 97 -21.62 15.20 -3.23
C GLU A 97 -22.33 14.80 -1.93
N GLU A 98 -23.40 13.99 -2.01
CA GLU A 98 -24.07 13.42 -0.84
C GLU A 98 -23.12 12.60 0.03
N ALA A 99 -22.22 11.85 -0.58
CA ALA A 99 -21.17 11.13 0.13
C ALA A 99 -20.13 12.06 0.79
N GLY A 100 -20.08 13.32 0.40
CA GLY A 100 -19.16 14.32 0.95
C GLY A 100 -17.76 14.23 0.34
N ILE A 101 -17.68 13.96 -0.96
CA ILE A 101 -16.44 13.76 -1.71
C ILE A 101 -15.43 14.90 -1.56
N GLN A 102 -15.92 16.15 -1.49
CA GLN A 102 -15.09 17.36 -1.37
C GLN A 102 -14.26 17.39 -0.09
N ASN A 103 -14.70 16.69 0.96
CA ASN A 103 -14.00 16.60 2.26
C ASN A 103 -13.35 15.25 2.49
N CYS A 104 -13.21 14.44 1.45
CA CYS A 104 -12.70 13.09 1.48
C CYS A 104 -11.17 13.10 1.42
N ASP A 105 -10.52 12.36 2.30
CA ASP A 105 -9.06 12.19 2.30
C ASP A 105 -8.62 11.14 1.26
N ALA A 106 -9.45 10.10 1.05
CA ALA A 106 -9.25 9.16 -0.05
C ALA A 106 -10.59 8.58 -0.54
N PHE A 107 -10.69 8.41 -1.85
CA PHE A 107 -11.75 7.67 -2.51
C PHE A 107 -11.19 6.36 -3.07
N VAL A 108 -11.83 5.25 -2.76
CA VAL A 108 -11.43 3.91 -3.21
C VAL A 108 -12.57 3.30 -4.02
N ALA A 109 -12.32 3.09 -5.32
CA ALA A 109 -13.25 2.38 -6.18
C ALA A 109 -12.92 0.88 -6.17
N ALA A 110 -13.83 0.06 -5.66
CA ALA A 110 -13.68 -1.37 -5.46
C ALA A 110 -14.91 -2.18 -5.90
N ALA A 111 -15.66 -1.67 -6.87
CA ALA A 111 -16.77 -2.39 -7.51
C ALA A 111 -16.25 -3.55 -8.39
N ASP A 112 -17.17 -4.38 -8.90
CA ASP A 112 -16.83 -5.53 -9.74
C ASP A 112 -16.42 -5.12 -11.18
N ASP A 113 -16.77 -3.90 -11.61
CA ASP A 113 -16.49 -3.38 -12.95
C ASP A 113 -15.27 -2.44 -12.93
N ASP A 114 -14.22 -2.82 -13.68
CA ASP A 114 -12.96 -2.07 -13.71
C ASP A 114 -13.11 -0.69 -14.36
N GLU A 115 -13.92 -0.59 -15.41
CA GLU A 115 -14.17 0.63 -16.15
C GLU A 115 -14.96 1.63 -15.30
N GLU A 116 -15.94 1.12 -14.54
CA GLU A 116 -16.66 1.92 -13.55
C GLU A 116 -15.74 2.43 -12.45
N ASN A 117 -14.86 1.58 -11.93
CA ASN A 117 -13.89 1.96 -10.88
C ASN A 117 -12.96 3.09 -11.36
N ILE A 118 -12.49 3.01 -12.62
CA ILE A 118 -11.65 4.04 -13.22
C ILE A 118 -12.45 5.35 -13.37
N LEU A 119 -13.66 5.29 -13.93
CA LEU A 119 -14.48 6.47 -14.14
C LEU A 119 -14.88 7.13 -12.83
N ALA A 120 -15.28 6.35 -11.82
CA ALA A 120 -15.58 6.86 -10.49
C ALA A 120 -14.39 7.56 -9.83
N CYS A 121 -13.17 7.02 -9.98
CA CYS A 121 -11.95 7.67 -9.50
C CYS A 121 -11.69 9.02 -10.19
N ILE A 122 -11.88 9.09 -11.50
CA ILE A 122 -11.73 10.34 -12.27
C ILE A 122 -12.73 11.39 -11.78
N MET A 123 -14.01 11.01 -11.61
CA MET A 123 -15.06 11.88 -11.08
C MET A 123 -14.73 12.34 -9.65
N ALA A 124 -14.35 11.42 -8.77
CA ALA A 124 -13.97 11.73 -7.40
C ALA A 124 -12.80 12.73 -7.33
N LYS A 125 -11.79 12.56 -8.17
CA LYS A 125 -10.66 13.49 -8.25
C LYS A 125 -11.08 14.87 -8.70
N ARG A 126 -11.91 14.94 -9.73
CA ARG A 126 -12.46 16.21 -10.25
C ARG A 126 -13.30 16.94 -9.21
N LEU A 127 -14.04 16.22 -8.39
CA LEU A 127 -14.87 16.77 -7.33
C LEU A 127 -14.13 17.09 -6.03
N GLY A 128 -12.80 16.87 -5.98
CA GLY A 128 -11.93 17.34 -4.90
C GLY A 128 -11.45 16.26 -3.94
N ALA A 129 -11.62 14.98 -4.22
CA ALA A 129 -10.97 13.93 -3.42
C ALA A 129 -9.44 14.11 -3.42
N LYS A 130 -8.83 14.10 -2.23
CA LYS A 130 -7.38 14.32 -2.09
C LYS A 130 -6.58 13.19 -2.73
N LYS A 131 -7.04 11.94 -2.57
CA LYS A 131 -6.47 10.75 -3.19
C LYS A 131 -7.55 9.90 -3.82
N THR A 132 -7.21 9.23 -4.94
CA THR A 132 -8.08 8.28 -5.62
C THR A 132 -7.33 6.98 -5.86
N ILE A 133 -7.98 5.87 -5.55
CA ILE A 133 -7.42 4.51 -5.67
C ILE A 133 -8.43 3.67 -6.42
N SER A 134 -8.02 3.13 -7.59
CA SER A 134 -8.83 2.20 -8.36
C SER A 134 -8.37 0.76 -8.13
N VAL A 135 -9.27 -0.10 -7.68
CA VAL A 135 -9.06 -1.56 -7.67
C VAL A 135 -9.47 -2.11 -9.02
N THR A 136 -8.61 -2.88 -9.67
CA THR A 136 -8.88 -3.49 -10.97
C THR A 136 -8.61 -4.98 -10.93
N HIS A 137 -9.35 -5.75 -11.74
CA HIS A 137 -9.15 -7.19 -11.93
C HIS A 137 -8.23 -7.48 -13.12
N LYS A 138 -8.36 -6.66 -14.19
CA LYS A 138 -7.54 -6.77 -15.41
C LYS A 138 -6.16 -6.17 -15.18
N PRO A 139 -5.06 -6.97 -15.27
CA PRO A 139 -3.69 -6.48 -15.05
C PRO A 139 -3.25 -5.39 -16.03
N GLU A 140 -3.87 -5.30 -17.19
CA GLU A 140 -3.57 -4.32 -18.23
C GLU A 140 -3.82 -2.89 -17.75
N TYR A 141 -4.84 -2.68 -16.93
CA TYR A 141 -5.19 -1.35 -16.40
C TYR A 141 -4.15 -0.77 -15.45
N ILE A 142 -3.35 -1.62 -14.77
CA ILE A 142 -2.25 -1.16 -13.90
C ILE A 142 -1.22 -0.33 -14.68
N ARG A 143 -1.05 -0.58 -15.97
CA ARG A 143 -0.11 0.18 -16.81
C ARG A 143 -0.72 1.49 -17.32
N ILE A 144 -2.03 1.53 -17.46
CA ILE A 144 -2.78 2.66 -18.04
C ILE A 144 -3.16 3.68 -16.97
N VAL A 145 -3.69 3.20 -15.84
CA VAL A 145 -4.20 4.03 -14.75
C VAL A 145 -3.19 5.10 -14.27
N PRO A 146 -1.90 4.79 -14.03
CA PRO A 146 -0.94 5.81 -13.59
C PRO A 146 -0.64 6.90 -14.64
N THR A 147 -1.01 6.69 -15.92
CA THR A 147 -0.80 7.68 -17.00
C THR A 147 -1.95 8.67 -17.11
N MET A 148 -3.06 8.43 -16.41
CA MET A 148 -4.26 9.25 -16.50
C MET A 148 -4.24 10.52 -15.65
N GLU A 149 -3.16 10.79 -14.90
CA GLU A 149 -2.96 11.95 -13.99
C GLU A 149 -4.10 12.22 -12.99
N MET A 150 -5.28 11.66 -13.24
CA MET A 150 -6.51 11.81 -12.44
C MET A 150 -6.70 10.69 -11.41
N ILE A 151 -5.85 9.68 -11.41
CA ILE A 151 -5.91 8.55 -10.48
C ILE A 151 -4.54 8.40 -9.82
N ASP A 152 -4.50 8.54 -8.50
CA ASP A 152 -3.24 8.53 -7.76
C ASP A 152 -2.63 7.13 -7.66
N SER A 153 -3.46 6.08 -7.62
CA SER A 153 -2.99 4.68 -7.55
C SER A 153 -3.98 3.70 -8.18
N GLY A 154 -3.43 2.72 -8.88
CA GLY A 154 -4.15 1.54 -9.34
C GLY A 154 -3.63 0.29 -8.63
N ILE A 155 -4.53 -0.59 -8.20
CA ILE A 155 -4.21 -1.86 -7.54
C ILE A 155 -4.89 -2.98 -8.31
N SER A 156 -4.12 -3.94 -8.83
CA SER A 156 -4.70 -5.15 -9.41
C SER A 156 -4.81 -6.24 -8.35
N SER A 157 -6.03 -6.62 -8.00
CA SER A 157 -6.31 -7.73 -7.09
C SER A 157 -5.70 -9.04 -7.60
N THR A 158 -5.76 -9.27 -8.91
CA THR A 158 -5.16 -10.44 -9.58
C THR A 158 -3.64 -10.47 -9.41
N LEU A 159 -2.94 -9.36 -9.71
CA LEU A 159 -1.48 -9.32 -9.58
C LEU A 159 -1.02 -9.42 -8.13
N VAL A 160 -1.73 -8.81 -7.18
CA VAL A 160 -1.45 -8.96 -5.75
C VAL A 160 -1.55 -10.41 -5.34
N SER A 161 -2.62 -11.11 -5.73
CA SER A 161 -2.82 -12.53 -5.41
C SER A 161 -1.77 -13.42 -6.06
N VAL A 162 -1.45 -13.21 -7.35
CA VAL A 162 -0.41 -13.97 -8.05
C VAL A 162 0.95 -13.78 -7.39
N ASN A 163 1.33 -12.55 -7.08
CA ASN A 163 2.60 -12.27 -6.41
C ASN A 163 2.67 -12.95 -5.04
N LEU A 164 1.58 -12.93 -4.27
CA LEU A 164 1.52 -13.61 -2.98
C LEU A 164 1.67 -15.13 -3.13
N ILE A 165 0.98 -15.74 -4.10
CA ILE A 165 1.09 -17.17 -4.40
C ILE A 165 2.52 -17.53 -4.80
N LEU A 166 3.13 -16.75 -5.70
CA LEU A 166 4.51 -16.98 -6.12
C LEU A 166 5.47 -16.92 -4.92
N ARG A 167 5.30 -15.95 -4.02
CA ARG A 167 6.09 -15.85 -2.78
C ARG A 167 5.96 -17.10 -1.90
N ILE A 168 4.77 -17.70 -1.82
CA ILE A 168 4.55 -18.92 -1.04
C ILE A 168 5.15 -20.15 -1.74
N LEU A 169 5.12 -20.18 -3.07
CA LEU A 169 5.65 -21.29 -3.86
C LEU A 169 7.18 -21.23 -4.04
N GLU A 170 7.79 -20.05 -3.90
CA GLU A 170 9.24 -19.90 -3.98
C GLU A 170 9.89 -20.62 -2.80
N THR A 171 10.42 -21.81 -3.07
CA THR A 171 11.14 -22.67 -2.09
C THR A 171 12.64 -22.36 -2.03
N GLY A 172 13.10 -21.34 -2.75
CA GLY A 172 14.51 -20.96 -2.84
C GLY A 172 14.96 -20.06 -1.67
N THR A 173 16.28 -19.85 -1.63
CA THR A 173 16.95 -18.97 -0.63
C THR A 173 16.73 -17.47 -0.93
N MET A 174 16.01 -17.14 -1.98
CA MET A 174 15.81 -15.76 -2.43
C MET A 174 14.31 -15.47 -2.60
N ARG A 175 13.83 -14.39 -2.00
CA ARG A 175 12.46 -13.88 -2.12
C ARG A 175 12.48 -12.44 -2.59
N ILE A 176 11.68 -12.12 -3.59
CA ILE A 176 11.48 -10.72 -4.02
C ILE A 176 10.33 -10.13 -3.21
N ASP A 177 10.65 -9.26 -2.24
CA ASP A 177 9.66 -8.68 -1.35
C ASP A 177 8.96 -7.46 -1.92
N ALA A 178 9.66 -6.64 -2.69
CA ALA A 178 9.07 -5.49 -3.35
C ALA A 178 9.81 -5.12 -4.64
N LYS A 179 9.03 -4.80 -5.65
CA LYS A 179 9.53 -4.26 -6.92
C LYS A 179 9.25 -2.76 -6.96
N LEU A 180 10.29 -1.95 -6.84
CA LEU A 180 10.20 -0.50 -6.92
C LEU A 180 10.17 -0.08 -8.40
N GLN A 181 9.02 -0.29 -9.06
CA GLN A 181 8.89 -0.19 -10.53
C GLN A 181 9.33 1.15 -11.11
N ARG A 182 9.09 2.27 -10.38
CA ARG A 182 9.50 3.61 -10.82
C ARG A 182 11.01 3.84 -10.87
N PHE A 183 11.81 3.01 -10.17
CA PHE A 183 13.24 3.22 -9.99
C PHE A 183 14.08 2.06 -10.52
N HIS A 184 13.47 1.08 -11.20
CA HIS A 184 14.15 -0.14 -11.65
C HIS A 184 14.96 -0.83 -10.54
N ALA A 185 14.50 -0.70 -9.29
CA ALA A 185 15.11 -1.28 -8.11
C ALA A 185 14.24 -2.40 -7.52
N HIS A 186 14.89 -3.35 -6.89
CA HIS A 186 14.24 -4.48 -6.21
C HIS A 186 14.68 -4.52 -4.76
N LEU A 187 13.75 -4.77 -3.87
CA LEU A 187 14.03 -5.23 -2.52
C LEU A 187 13.90 -6.75 -2.52
N THR A 188 14.92 -7.44 -2.05
CA THR A 188 14.98 -8.91 -2.09
C THR A 188 15.47 -9.43 -0.75
N GLU A 189 14.76 -10.39 -0.18
CA GLU A 189 15.21 -11.17 0.97
C GLU A 189 15.96 -12.43 0.49
N PHE A 190 17.04 -12.78 1.11
CA PHE A 190 17.70 -14.06 0.91
C PHE A 190 18.25 -14.58 2.24
N THR A 191 18.26 -15.90 2.39
CA THR A 191 18.86 -16.56 3.56
C THR A 191 20.27 -17.01 3.26
N VAL A 192 21.21 -16.65 4.09
CA VAL A 192 22.61 -17.11 3.98
C VAL A 192 22.68 -18.59 4.29
N SER A 193 22.90 -19.44 3.29
CA SER A 193 23.10 -20.87 3.52
C SER A 193 24.50 -21.17 4.06
N ALA A 194 24.67 -22.29 4.77
CA ALA A 194 25.98 -22.73 5.26
C ALA A 194 27.02 -22.95 4.14
N LYS A 195 26.56 -23.17 2.90
CA LYS A 195 27.40 -23.34 1.71
C LYS A 195 27.60 -22.03 0.94
N SER A 196 27.02 -20.93 1.40
CA SER A 196 27.17 -19.63 0.75
C SER A 196 28.62 -19.16 0.79
N PRO A 197 29.17 -18.62 -0.29
CA PRO A 197 30.51 -18.02 -0.30
C PRO A 197 30.59 -16.75 0.57
N LEU A 198 29.47 -16.25 1.05
CA LEU A 198 29.36 -15.08 1.93
C LEU A 198 29.36 -15.48 3.42
N ALA A 199 29.07 -16.76 3.75
CA ALA A 199 29.00 -17.23 5.12
C ALA A 199 30.36 -17.09 5.82
N GLY A 200 30.35 -16.49 7.02
CA GLY A 200 31.55 -16.26 7.84
C GLY A 200 32.39 -15.04 7.40
N LYS A 201 31.97 -14.28 6.40
CA LYS A 201 32.70 -13.07 5.94
C LYS A 201 32.06 -11.80 6.47
N ALA A 202 32.88 -10.80 6.73
CA ALA A 202 32.40 -9.44 6.95
C ALA A 202 31.86 -8.86 5.64
N ILE A 203 30.83 -8.03 5.74
CA ILE A 203 30.16 -7.45 4.56
C ILE A 203 31.14 -6.72 3.65
N MET A 204 32.12 -5.99 4.24
CA MET A 204 33.17 -5.30 3.45
C MET A 204 34.03 -6.25 2.62
N GLU A 205 34.14 -7.51 3.00
CA GLU A 205 34.91 -8.54 2.31
C GLU A 205 34.10 -9.23 1.21
N CYS A 206 32.76 -9.07 1.19
CA CYS A 206 31.86 -9.76 0.29
C CYS A 206 31.90 -9.22 -1.16
N LYS A 207 32.61 -8.11 -1.41
CA LYS A 207 32.73 -7.47 -2.74
C LYS A 207 31.38 -7.31 -3.44
N LEU A 208 30.39 -6.78 -2.72
CA LEU A 208 29.07 -6.52 -3.29
C LEU A 208 29.16 -5.51 -4.45
N PRO A 209 28.31 -5.63 -5.48
CA PRO A 209 28.22 -4.61 -6.51
C PRO A 209 27.88 -3.24 -5.91
N SER A 210 28.42 -2.16 -6.47
CA SER A 210 28.26 -0.79 -5.93
C SER A 210 26.82 -0.30 -5.87
N THR A 211 25.92 -0.93 -6.61
CA THR A 211 24.47 -0.64 -6.63
C THR A 211 23.66 -1.47 -5.64
N VAL A 212 24.30 -2.41 -4.93
CA VAL A 212 23.63 -3.30 -3.97
C VAL A 212 23.92 -2.83 -2.56
N VAL A 213 22.86 -2.64 -1.78
CA VAL A 213 22.93 -2.27 -0.38
C VAL A 213 22.22 -3.35 0.45
N LEU A 214 22.87 -3.85 1.48
CA LEU A 214 22.21 -4.68 2.49
C LEU A 214 21.50 -3.75 3.46
N ALA A 215 20.18 -3.70 3.40
CA ALA A 215 19.38 -2.77 4.19
C ALA A 215 19.20 -3.24 5.64
N LEU A 216 18.90 -4.52 5.84
CA LEU A 216 18.69 -5.15 7.14
C LEU A 216 19.23 -6.58 7.15
N LEU A 217 19.61 -7.04 8.33
CA LEU A 217 19.96 -8.42 8.62
C LEU A 217 19.09 -8.92 9.76
N PHE A 218 18.46 -10.09 9.58
CA PHE A 218 17.68 -10.76 10.59
C PHE A 218 18.46 -11.95 11.14
N ARG A 219 18.70 -11.97 12.45
CA ARG A 219 19.39 -13.08 13.14
C ARG A 219 18.50 -13.60 14.26
N GLY A 220 17.77 -14.65 13.99
CA GLY A 220 16.70 -15.09 14.89
C GLY A 220 15.59 -14.02 14.99
N ALA A 221 15.40 -13.46 16.18
CA ALA A 221 14.45 -12.38 16.42
C ALA A 221 15.07 -10.97 16.33
N ASP A 222 16.38 -10.88 16.15
CA ASP A 222 17.08 -9.61 16.15
C ASP A 222 17.08 -8.97 14.75
N VAL A 223 16.80 -7.68 14.70
CA VAL A 223 16.93 -6.83 13.51
C VAL A 223 18.21 -6.03 13.64
N ILE A 224 19.18 -6.28 12.76
CA ILE A 224 20.52 -5.70 12.80
C ILE A 224 20.70 -4.80 11.58
N PRO A 225 20.89 -3.48 11.76
CA PRO A 225 21.39 -2.62 10.69
C PRO A 225 22.82 -3.05 10.33
N PRO A 226 23.08 -3.53 9.11
CA PRO A 226 24.38 -4.06 8.77
C PRO A 226 25.42 -2.95 8.60
N ALA A 227 26.59 -3.15 9.17
CA ALA A 227 27.79 -2.34 8.95
C ALA A 227 28.82 -3.14 8.13
N GLY A 228 29.81 -2.48 7.56
CA GLY A 228 30.88 -3.15 6.81
C GLY A 228 31.59 -4.26 7.61
N THR A 229 31.68 -4.10 8.93
CA THR A 229 32.28 -5.08 9.86
C THR A 229 31.34 -6.20 10.31
N THR A 230 30.06 -6.12 9.95
CA THR A 230 29.07 -7.17 10.32
C THR A 230 29.40 -8.45 9.56
N VAL A 231 29.58 -9.54 10.31
CA VAL A 231 29.85 -10.88 9.75
C VAL A 231 28.52 -11.56 9.43
N LEU A 232 28.38 -12.06 8.21
CA LEU A 232 27.22 -12.83 7.77
C LEU A 232 27.33 -14.28 8.27
N LEU A 233 26.31 -14.76 8.99
CA LEU A 233 26.27 -16.12 9.51
C LEU A 233 25.24 -16.97 8.73
N PRO A 234 25.42 -18.30 8.68
CA PRO A 234 24.36 -19.18 8.17
C PRO A 234 23.05 -18.97 8.94
N GLY A 235 21.96 -18.78 8.20
CA GLY A 235 20.64 -18.52 8.76
C GLY A 235 20.26 -17.04 8.89
N ASP A 236 21.21 -16.13 8.62
CA ASP A 236 20.92 -14.70 8.52
C ASP A 236 20.08 -14.40 7.30
#